data_c0979dcf9cdf5349d823121a1660fc98
#
_entry.id   c0979dcf9cdf5349d823121a1660fc98
#
_cell.length_a   1.000
_cell.length_b   1.000
_cell.length_c   1.000
_cell.angle_alpha   90.00
_cell.angle_beta   90.00
_cell.angle_gamma   90.00
#
_symmetry.space_group_name_H-M   'P 1'
#
loop_
_entity.id
_entity.type
_entity.pdbx_description
1 polymer ?
#
loop_
_entity_poly.entity_id
_entity_poly.type
_entity_poly.pdbx_seq_one_letter_code
_entity_poly.pdbx_strand_id
1 'polypeptide(L)'
;MRMPQPAVGHGPGSCRTSLTTVFAVGFGLATGLALLPAAQAQLAVAPNERGSAVGTSPPAHAIPLNIPGTYTLPAPPAGFNPETMSPAQLQEYGMPPRPDRAANPKAYSNWRNAVSIGNRVTPVLERTAIFHLPRQSALENSKTPSKEAERQLTESPIQAVAGSLNWSGFAVYNPGAFGKEAVAGSVVVPVARDPFGQCPSKPLYDVWSSYWVGIDGLTNNALFQNGVEADGYNDCSGSYQYYAAWIEWIPGPEFRVTNAPVNAGDYIFIENWTTSTTTGCFYWGNVSQQWAATICTSANALGGNPITGTSVEWISERPYTGEHASGFAYLTNYVTVPWWQSYAYNYTSANPTIYYPGSAPAGTLYLVYAVDDSGGLISYPYLTGTDSIFFYDYGSAYCAPGANCTPRY
;
A
#
# COMPACT_ATOMS: atom_id res chain seq x y z
N MET A 1 43.91 34.15 17.45
CA MET A 1 43.78 34.30 15.98
C MET A 1 42.30 34.48 15.69
N ARG A 2 41.89 35.72 15.40
CA ARG A 2 40.47 36.06 15.08
C ARG A 2 40.35 36.10 13.56
N MET A 3 39.36 35.45 13.01
CA MET A 3 38.94 35.60 11.62
C MET A 3 37.80 36.58 11.48
N PRO A 4 37.72 37.40 10.44
CA PRO A 4 36.72 38.48 10.30
C PRO A 4 35.41 37.98 9.71
N GLN A 5 34.31 38.63 10.14
CA GLN A 5 32.97 38.48 9.56
C GLN A 5 32.84 39.35 8.29
N PRO A 6 32.05 38.91 7.28
CA PRO A 6 31.69 39.77 6.17
C PRO A 6 30.39 40.58 6.48
N ALA A 7 30.40 41.79 5.92
CA ALA A 7 29.41 42.83 6.11
C ALA A 7 28.08 42.59 5.44
N VAL A 8 26.99 43.05 6.11
CA VAL A 8 25.62 43.12 5.63
C VAL A 8 25.45 44.33 4.71
N GLY A 9 25.02 44.10 3.46
CA GLY A 9 24.61 45.14 2.54
C GLY A 9 23.08 45.19 2.40
N HIS A 10 22.48 46.25 2.90
CA HIS A 10 21.06 46.60 2.64
C HIS A 10 20.95 47.41 1.35
N GLY A 11 19.97 47.01 0.49
CA GLY A 11 19.49 47.83 -0.62
C GLY A 11 18.00 47.57 -0.90
N PRO A 12 17.12 48.58 -0.83
CA PRO A 12 15.70 48.43 -1.08
C PRO A 12 15.37 48.61 -2.56
N GLY A 13 14.84 47.57 -3.20
CA GLY A 13 14.26 47.66 -4.55
C GLY A 13 12.76 47.77 -4.52
N SER A 14 12.25 48.96 -4.79
CA SER A 14 10.83 49.23 -4.98
C SER A 14 10.34 48.68 -6.33
N CYS A 15 9.31 47.86 -6.32
CA CYS A 15 8.61 47.44 -7.53
C CYS A 15 7.34 48.25 -7.71
N ARG A 16 7.33 49.09 -8.76
CA ARG A 16 6.16 49.86 -9.19
C ARG A 16 5.20 48.98 -9.99
N THR A 17 3.96 48.96 -9.53
CA THR A 17 2.81 48.43 -10.28
C THR A 17 2.44 49.36 -11.45
N SER A 18 2.33 48.79 -12.63
CA SER A 18 1.76 49.46 -13.80
C SER A 18 0.47 48.76 -14.20
N LEU A 19 -0.68 49.36 -13.95
CA LEU A 19 -1.98 48.99 -14.52
C LEU A 19 -2.05 49.49 -15.96
N THR A 20 -2.31 48.61 -16.88
CA THR A 20 -2.75 49.00 -18.25
C THR A 20 -4.06 48.27 -18.54
N THR A 21 -5.12 49.05 -18.56
CA THR A 21 -6.48 48.65 -18.91
C THR A 21 -6.57 48.69 -20.44
N VAL A 22 -6.91 47.56 -21.06
CA VAL A 22 -7.33 47.55 -22.48
C VAL A 22 -8.73 46.97 -22.56
N PHE A 23 -9.68 47.82 -22.97
CA PHE A 23 -11.01 47.38 -23.42
C PHE A 23 -10.94 46.88 -24.86
N ALA A 24 -11.41 45.66 -25.07
CA ALA A 24 -11.79 45.19 -26.42
C ALA A 24 -13.18 44.56 -26.35
N VAL A 25 -14.10 45.20 -27.04
CA VAL A 25 -15.44 44.69 -27.31
C VAL A 25 -15.34 43.75 -28.52
N GLY A 26 -15.80 42.52 -28.38
CA GLY A 26 -15.90 41.57 -29.50
C GLY A 26 -17.14 40.70 -29.33
N PHE A 27 -18.09 40.88 -30.24
CA PHE A 27 -19.26 40.03 -30.47
C PHE A 27 -18.84 38.67 -30.99
N GLY A 28 -19.48 37.58 -30.54
CA GLY A 28 -19.36 36.32 -31.24
C GLY A 28 -19.95 35.10 -30.55
N LEU A 29 -21.14 34.73 -30.96
CA LEU A 29 -21.75 33.40 -31.00
C LEU A 29 -21.57 32.42 -29.82
N ALA A 30 -22.66 32.27 -29.08
CA ALA A 30 -22.90 31.18 -28.16
C ALA A 30 -23.11 29.86 -28.94
N THR A 31 -22.14 28.95 -28.86
CA THR A 31 -22.37 27.51 -29.03
C THR A 31 -22.29 26.90 -27.65
N GLY A 32 -23.44 26.50 -27.12
CA GLY A 32 -23.56 25.84 -25.83
C GLY A 32 -22.90 24.45 -25.87
N LEU A 33 -21.69 24.34 -25.36
CA LEU A 33 -21.19 23.06 -24.85
C LEU A 33 -21.71 22.92 -23.41
N ALA A 34 -22.69 22.07 -23.25
CA ALA A 34 -23.11 21.61 -21.93
C ALA A 34 -21.91 20.85 -21.31
N LEU A 35 -21.21 21.49 -20.40
CA LEU A 35 -20.32 20.84 -19.47
C LEU A 35 -21.20 19.93 -18.61
N LEU A 36 -21.18 18.63 -18.87
CA LEU A 36 -21.67 17.62 -17.97
C LEU A 36 -20.87 17.75 -16.68
N PRO A 37 -21.50 17.90 -15.50
CA PRO A 37 -20.77 17.87 -14.26
C PRO A 37 -20.09 16.51 -14.14
N ALA A 38 -18.80 16.51 -13.79
CA ALA A 38 -18.09 15.32 -13.36
C ALA A 38 -18.96 14.65 -12.29
N ALA A 39 -19.44 13.46 -12.59
CA ALA A 39 -20.19 12.66 -11.63
C ALA A 39 -19.26 12.39 -10.46
N GLN A 40 -19.43 13.12 -9.36
CA GLN A 40 -18.99 12.69 -8.07
C GLN A 40 -19.69 11.36 -7.83
N ALA A 41 -18.97 10.27 -7.97
CA ALA A 41 -19.41 8.97 -7.53
C ALA A 41 -19.52 9.03 -5.99
N GLN A 42 -20.61 9.59 -5.48
CA GLN A 42 -21.03 9.31 -4.14
C GLN A 42 -21.21 7.79 -4.08
N LEU A 43 -20.33 7.12 -3.34
CA LEU A 43 -20.56 5.76 -2.88
C LEU A 43 -21.81 5.77 -1.99
N ALA A 44 -22.99 5.77 -2.64
CA ALA A 44 -24.22 5.50 -1.98
C ALA A 44 -24.15 4.04 -1.54
N VAL A 45 -23.91 3.81 -0.27
CA VAL A 45 -24.10 2.51 0.36
C VAL A 45 -25.58 2.14 0.21
N ALA A 46 -25.89 1.33 -0.80
CA ALA A 46 -27.20 0.74 -0.91
C ALA A 46 -27.45 -0.11 0.35
N PRO A 47 -28.65 -0.07 0.95
CA PRO A 47 -28.97 -0.94 2.07
C PRO A 47 -28.91 -2.40 1.58
N ASN A 48 -27.90 -3.12 2.04
CA ASN A 48 -27.67 -4.53 1.75
C ASN A 48 -28.91 -5.33 2.13
N GLU A 49 -29.52 -6.00 1.16
CA GLU A 49 -30.31 -7.19 1.43
C GLU A 49 -29.36 -8.22 2.07
N ARG A 50 -29.60 -8.50 3.35
CA ARG A 50 -28.83 -9.48 4.13
C ARG A 50 -29.08 -10.88 3.58
N GLY A 51 -28.34 -11.27 2.57
CA GLY A 51 -28.15 -12.67 2.27
C GLY A 51 -27.51 -13.32 3.49
N SER A 52 -28.15 -14.34 4.04
CA SER A 52 -27.63 -15.12 5.16
C SER A 52 -26.29 -15.73 4.76
N ALA A 53 -25.20 -15.03 5.07
CA ALA A 53 -23.86 -15.56 4.96
C ALA A 53 -23.76 -16.71 5.97
N VAL A 54 -23.49 -17.92 5.48
CA VAL A 54 -23.00 -19.03 6.31
C VAL A 54 -21.61 -18.64 6.78
N GLY A 55 -21.55 -17.80 7.82
CA GLY A 55 -20.33 -17.44 8.48
C GLY A 55 -19.82 -18.65 9.26
N THR A 56 -18.67 -19.16 8.96
CA THR A 56 -17.97 -20.07 9.86
C THR A 56 -17.73 -19.31 11.16
N SER A 57 -18.35 -19.76 12.25
CA SER A 57 -18.13 -19.17 13.58
C SER A 57 -16.63 -19.20 13.90
N PRO A 58 -16.12 -18.16 14.60
CA PRO A 58 -14.73 -18.20 15.09
C PRO A 58 -14.46 -19.49 15.88
N PRO A 59 -13.23 -19.99 15.87
CA PRO A 59 -12.85 -21.13 16.71
C PRO A 59 -13.21 -20.88 18.17
N ALA A 60 -13.53 -21.95 18.91
CA ALA A 60 -13.98 -21.84 20.33
C ALA A 60 -12.96 -21.15 21.27
N HIS A 61 -11.68 -21.16 20.89
CA HIS A 61 -10.58 -20.52 21.64
C HIS A 61 -10.16 -19.15 21.04
N ALA A 62 -10.88 -18.64 20.04
CA ALA A 62 -10.63 -17.33 19.49
C ALA A 62 -10.85 -16.22 20.53
N ILE A 63 -9.95 -15.23 20.53
CA ILE A 63 -10.00 -14.06 21.41
C ILE A 63 -10.65 -12.91 20.60
N PRO A 64 -11.89 -12.50 20.91
CA PRO A 64 -12.52 -11.39 20.22
C PRO A 64 -11.72 -10.10 20.36
N LEU A 65 -11.65 -9.30 19.30
CA LEU A 65 -11.09 -7.96 19.32
C LEU A 65 -12.20 -6.91 19.51
N ASN A 66 -11.79 -5.66 19.60
CA ASN A 66 -12.70 -4.55 19.84
C ASN A 66 -13.61 -4.17 18.65
N ILE A 67 -13.37 -4.71 17.46
CA ILE A 67 -14.28 -4.60 16.30
C ILE A 67 -15.09 -5.89 16.18
N PRO A 68 -16.43 -5.84 16.18
CA PRO A 68 -17.27 -7.02 16.09
C PRO A 68 -16.97 -7.89 14.86
N GLY A 69 -16.81 -9.20 15.05
CA GLY A 69 -16.49 -10.15 13.98
C GLY A 69 -15.01 -10.23 13.62
N THR A 70 -14.16 -9.49 14.33
CA THR A 70 -12.70 -9.66 14.29
C THR A 70 -12.23 -10.41 15.53
N TYR A 71 -11.19 -11.23 15.37
CA TYR A 71 -10.61 -11.98 16.47
C TYR A 71 -9.12 -12.26 16.23
N THR A 72 -8.40 -12.52 17.30
CA THR A 72 -7.06 -13.12 17.24
C THR A 72 -7.10 -14.52 17.84
N LEU A 73 -5.98 -15.22 17.77
CA LEU A 73 -5.82 -16.56 18.29
C LEU A 73 -4.77 -16.56 19.43
N PRO A 74 -4.87 -17.49 20.39
CA PRO A 74 -3.97 -17.48 21.54
C PRO A 74 -2.52 -17.66 21.10
N ALA A 75 -1.61 -17.16 21.92
CA ALA A 75 -0.19 -17.45 21.75
C ALA A 75 0.06 -18.97 21.87
N PRO A 76 0.98 -19.53 21.09
CA PRO A 76 1.32 -20.94 21.20
C PRO A 76 1.93 -21.25 22.58
N PRO A 77 1.77 -22.48 23.09
CA PRO A 77 2.35 -22.88 24.36
C PRO A 77 3.89 -22.91 24.32
N ALA A 78 4.51 -22.84 25.49
CA ALA A 78 5.96 -22.97 25.60
C ALA A 78 6.45 -24.28 24.95
N GLY A 79 7.52 -24.19 24.18
CA GLY A 79 8.08 -25.31 23.43
C GLY A 79 7.39 -25.64 22.11
N PHE A 80 6.39 -24.87 21.72
CA PHE A 80 5.77 -24.99 20.38
C PHE A 80 6.80 -24.71 19.28
N ASN A 81 6.94 -25.67 18.36
CA ASN A 81 7.85 -25.52 17.21
C ASN A 81 7.03 -25.45 15.91
N PRO A 82 6.87 -24.29 15.32
CA PRO A 82 6.05 -24.13 14.12
C PRO A 82 6.54 -24.95 12.91
N GLU A 83 7.83 -25.32 12.89
CA GLU A 83 8.39 -26.11 11.77
C GLU A 83 7.89 -27.55 11.75
N THR A 84 7.46 -28.10 12.89
CA THR A 84 7.02 -29.50 13.02
C THR A 84 5.51 -29.68 13.14
N MET A 85 4.78 -28.58 13.31
CA MET A 85 3.33 -28.60 13.47
C MET A 85 2.60 -28.89 12.15
N SER A 86 1.40 -29.49 12.25
CA SER A 86 0.51 -29.64 11.12
C SER A 86 -0.08 -28.28 10.70
N PRO A 87 -0.57 -28.13 9.46
CA PRO A 87 -1.26 -26.90 9.03
C PRO A 87 -2.42 -26.52 9.96
N ALA A 88 -3.19 -27.47 10.46
CA ALA A 88 -4.29 -27.22 11.39
C ALA A 88 -3.79 -26.65 12.73
N GLN A 89 -2.68 -27.18 13.27
CA GLN A 89 -2.08 -26.65 14.50
C GLN A 89 -1.50 -25.24 14.31
N LEU A 90 -0.95 -24.92 13.14
CA LEU A 90 -0.50 -23.56 12.84
C LEU A 90 -1.70 -22.59 12.82
N GLN A 91 -2.81 -22.98 12.18
CA GLN A 91 -4.03 -22.18 12.14
C GLN A 91 -4.64 -21.98 13.54
N GLU A 92 -4.56 -22.97 14.42
CA GLU A 92 -5.05 -22.88 15.80
C GLU A 92 -4.39 -21.74 16.59
N TYR A 93 -3.15 -21.39 16.25
CA TYR A 93 -2.39 -20.30 16.87
C TYR A 93 -2.24 -19.07 15.96
N GLY A 94 -3.05 -18.97 14.91
CA GLY A 94 -3.04 -17.81 14.00
C GLY A 94 -1.72 -17.61 13.27
N MET A 95 -1.01 -18.68 13.00
CA MET A 95 0.20 -18.61 12.21
C MET A 95 -0.12 -18.70 10.73
N PRO A 96 0.59 -17.95 9.89
CA PRO A 96 0.46 -18.05 8.43
C PRO A 96 0.68 -19.48 7.94
N PRO A 97 0.06 -19.86 6.80
CA PRO A 97 0.33 -21.13 6.16
C PRO A 97 1.82 -21.31 5.88
N ARG A 98 2.35 -22.53 6.10
CA ARG A 98 3.78 -22.80 5.94
C ARG A 98 4.12 -23.08 4.48
N PRO A 99 5.04 -22.32 3.84
CA PRO A 99 5.57 -22.63 2.53
C PRO A 99 6.29 -23.99 2.52
N ASP A 100 6.28 -24.69 1.38
CA ASP A 100 7.05 -25.91 1.22
C ASP A 100 8.56 -25.62 1.26
N ARG A 101 9.27 -26.27 2.16
CA ARG A 101 10.71 -26.03 2.39
C ARG A 101 11.57 -26.45 1.21
N ALA A 102 11.22 -27.56 0.55
CA ALA A 102 12.02 -28.10 -0.53
C ALA A 102 11.78 -27.32 -1.84
N ALA A 103 10.51 -27.00 -2.11
CA ALA A 103 10.14 -26.22 -3.28
C ALA A 103 10.55 -24.74 -3.16
N ASN A 104 10.58 -24.21 -1.93
CA ASN A 104 10.79 -22.79 -1.70
C ASN A 104 11.56 -22.48 -0.42
N PRO A 105 12.87 -22.74 -0.38
CA PRO A 105 13.68 -22.56 0.83
C PRO A 105 13.76 -21.11 1.32
N LYS A 106 13.67 -20.11 0.42
CA LYS A 106 13.71 -18.70 0.80
C LYS A 106 12.41 -18.29 1.51
N ALA A 107 11.25 -18.53 0.90
CA ALA A 107 9.95 -18.24 1.53
C ALA A 107 9.80 -18.97 2.85
N TYR A 108 10.21 -20.23 2.91
CA TYR A 108 10.22 -20.99 4.17
C TYR A 108 11.09 -20.34 5.24
N SER A 109 12.29 -19.90 4.90
CA SER A 109 13.20 -19.25 5.84
C SER A 109 12.61 -17.94 6.38
N ASN A 110 11.99 -17.14 5.51
CA ASN A 110 11.33 -15.90 5.89
C ASN A 110 10.14 -16.15 6.82
N TRP A 111 9.23 -17.03 6.40
CA TRP A 111 8.11 -17.48 7.21
C TRP A 111 8.57 -17.96 8.60
N ARG A 112 9.58 -18.86 8.65
CA ARG A 112 10.12 -19.38 9.90
C ARG A 112 10.59 -18.27 10.84
N ASN A 113 11.34 -17.31 10.34
CA ASN A 113 11.84 -16.19 11.14
C ASN A 113 10.68 -15.36 11.73
N ALA A 114 9.66 -15.09 10.94
CA ALA A 114 8.49 -14.33 11.37
C ALA A 114 7.66 -15.09 12.44
N VAL A 115 7.34 -16.37 12.20
CA VAL A 115 6.49 -17.16 13.14
C VAL A 115 7.22 -17.57 14.41
N SER A 116 8.56 -17.49 14.43
CA SER A 116 9.37 -17.76 15.62
C SER A 116 9.37 -16.62 16.65
N ILE A 117 8.79 -15.47 16.34
CA ILE A 117 8.64 -14.35 17.26
C ILE A 117 7.69 -14.77 18.39
N GLY A 118 8.21 -14.83 19.62
CA GLY A 118 7.46 -15.33 20.78
C GLY A 118 6.47 -14.33 21.38
N ASN A 119 6.73 -13.03 21.25
CA ASN A 119 5.84 -11.99 21.77
C ASN A 119 4.64 -11.78 20.84
N ARG A 120 3.47 -12.28 21.24
CA ARG A 120 2.20 -12.14 20.50
C ARG A 120 1.39 -10.99 21.07
N VAL A 121 1.15 -9.98 20.24
CA VAL A 121 0.31 -8.83 20.58
C VAL A 121 -1.15 -9.18 20.29
N THR A 122 -2.04 -8.92 21.26
CA THR A 122 -3.50 -8.90 21.00
C THR A 122 -3.84 -7.55 20.42
N PRO A 123 -4.18 -7.45 19.13
CA PRO A 123 -4.38 -6.16 18.45
C PRO A 123 -5.53 -5.34 19.03
N VAL A 124 -5.34 -4.03 19.11
CA VAL A 124 -6.40 -3.05 19.35
C VAL A 124 -6.59 -2.25 18.07
N LEU A 125 -7.80 -2.26 17.53
CA LEU A 125 -8.13 -1.69 16.23
C LEU A 125 -8.81 -0.33 16.38
N GLU A 126 -8.36 0.63 15.58
CA GLU A 126 -8.98 1.94 15.44
C GLU A 126 -9.38 2.17 13.99
N ARG A 127 -10.65 2.52 13.77
CA ARG A 127 -11.15 2.85 12.44
C ARG A 127 -10.64 4.22 12.01
N THR A 128 -10.17 4.34 10.79
CA THR A 128 -9.77 5.61 10.18
C THR A 128 -10.78 6.09 9.13
N ALA A 129 -10.50 7.25 8.54
CA ALA A 129 -11.20 7.78 7.37
C ALA A 129 -10.38 7.59 6.07
N ILE A 130 -9.34 6.78 6.14
CA ILE A 130 -8.41 6.48 5.04
C ILE A 130 -8.89 5.24 4.31
N PHE A 131 -8.63 5.19 3.00
CA PHE A 131 -8.94 4.04 2.16
C PHE A 131 -7.76 3.72 1.24
N HIS A 132 -7.39 2.46 1.20
CA HIS A 132 -6.43 1.90 0.24
C HIS A 132 -7.21 1.26 -0.91
N LEU A 133 -7.62 2.11 -1.84
CA LEU A 133 -8.57 1.74 -2.90
C LEU A 133 -7.93 0.77 -3.91
N PRO A 134 -8.74 -0.08 -4.58
CA PRO A 134 -8.32 -0.81 -5.76
C PRO A 134 -7.62 0.11 -6.76
N ARG A 135 -6.78 -0.45 -7.62
CA ARG A 135 -5.99 0.32 -8.58
C ARG A 135 -6.84 1.31 -9.36
N GLN A 136 -6.57 2.60 -9.22
CA GLN A 136 -7.19 3.66 -10.00
C GLN A 136 -6.33 3.96 -11.21
N SER A 137 -6.87 3.80 -12.41
CA SER A 137 -6.14 4.05 -13.65
C SER A 137 -5.70 5.51 -13.77
N ALA A 138 -4.45 5.73 -14.19
CA ALA A 138 -3.97 7.05 -14.55
C ALA A 138 -4.68 7.58 -15.80
N LEU A 139 -4.63 8.90 -15.99
CA LEU A 139 -5.14 9.54 -17.21
C LEU A 139 -4.37 9.05 -18.44
N GLU A 140 -5.04 8.97 -19.60
CA GLU A 140 -4.45 8.48 -20.86
C GLU A 140 -3.16 9.21 -21.29
N ASN A 141 -2.97 10.46 -20.86
CA ASN A 141 -1.81 11.29 -21.19
C ASN A 141 -0.71 11.25 -20.10
N SER A 142 -0.77 10.33 -19.15
CA SER A 142 0.24 10.21 -18.12
C SER A 142 1.61 9.89 -18.73
N LYS A 143 2.66 10.54 -18.21
CA LYS A 143 4.03 10.32 -18.70
C LYS A 143 4.43 8.87 -18.46
N THR A 144 4.77 8.19 -19.54
CA THR A 144 5.40 6.86 -19.43
C THR A 144 6.78 6.97 -18.78
N PRO A 145 7.15 5.97 -17.99
CA PRO A 145 8.48 5.89 -17.41
C PRO A 145 9.60 5.88 -18.46
N SER A 146 10.79 6.25 -18.05
CA SER A 146 11.99 6.39 -18.88
C SER A 146 12.40 5.10 -19.60
N LYS A 147 13.43 5.21 -20.49
CA LYS A 147 14.07 4.08 -21.20
C LYS A 147 14.49 2.91 -20.29
N GLU A 148 14.75 3.16 -19.01
CA GLU A 148 15.07 2.11 -18.02
C GLU A 148 13.85 1.22 -17.74
N ALA A 149 12.66 1.79 -17.68
CA ALA A 149 11.43 1.04 -17.57
C ALA A 149 11.16 0.20 -18.84
N GLU A 150 11.46 0.76 -20.01
CA GLU A 150 11.38 0.03 -21.30
C GLU A 150 12.36 -1.16 -21.30
N ARG A 151 13.56 -1.02 -20.71
CA ARG A 151 14.54 -2.11 -20.59
C ARG A 151 14.00 -3.25 -19.70
N GLN A 152 13.37 -2.93 -18.57
CA GLN A 152 12.77 -3.96 -17.72
C GLN A 152 11.66 -4.75 -18.43
N LEU A 153 10.92 -4.09 -19.33
CA LEU A 153 9.87 -4.74 -20.12
C LEU A 153 10.43 -5.80 -21.08
N THR A 154 11.66 -5.62 -21.58
CA THR A 154 12.28 -6.56 -22.53
C THR A 154 12.99 -7.71 -21.83
N GLU A 155 13.36 -7.58 -20.57
CA GLU A 155 14.13 -8.54 -19.78
C GLU A 155 13.31 -9.32 -18.75
N SER A 156 12.04 -8.94 -18.51
CA SER A 156 11.17 -9.52 -17.47
C SER A 156 9.89 -10.12 -18.07
N PRO A 157 9.23 -11.06 -17.38
CA PRO A 157 7.96 -11.67 -17.81
C PRO A 157 6.76 -10.72 -17.69
N ILE A 158 6.97 -9.41 -17.79
CA ILE A 158 5.95 -8.39 -17.62
C ILE A 158 4.95 -8.43 -18.77
N GLN A 159 3.67 -8.67 -18.47
CA GLN A 159 2.57 -8.67 -19.41
C GLN A 159 2.14 -7.27 -19.82
N ALA A 160 2.04 -6.39 -18.84
CA ALA A 160 1.60 -5.03 -19.06
C ALA A 160 2.23 -4.06 -18.07
N VAL A 161 2.37 -2.82 -18.52
CA VAL A 161 2.75 -1.68 -17.68
C VAL A 161 1.57 -0.74 -17.61
N ALA A 162 1.16 -0.37 -16.41
CA ALA A 162 -0.03 0.45 -16.18
C ALA A 162 0.28 1.61 -15.24
N GLY A 163 -0.09 2.81 -15.64
CA GLY A 163 -0.12 3.96 -14.75
C GLY A 163 -1.28 3.86 -13.76
N SER A 164 -1.06 4.33 -12.55
CA SER A 164 -2.06 4.38 -11.50
C SER A 164 -2.01 5.71 -10.74
N LEU A 165 -3.15 6.19 -10.28
CA LEU A 165 -3.21 7.36 -9.40
C LEU A 165 -2.76 7.04 -7.96
N ASN A 166 -2.80 5.78 -7.55
CA ASN A 166 -2.54 5.38 -6.18
C ASN A 166 -1.44 4.33 -6.01
N TRP A 167 -1.28 3.37 -6.92
CA TRP A 167 -0.40 2.22 -6.76
C TRP A 167 0.91 2.33 -7.51
N SER A 168 1.99 1.88 -6.86
CA SER A 168 3.27 1.54 -7.47
C SER A 168 3.66 0.15 -7.00
N GLY A 169 3.91 -0.80 -7.90
CA GLY A 169 4.26 -2.16 -7.50
C GLY A 169 4.11 -3.20 -8.58
N PHE A 170 3.96 -4.43 -8.14
CA PHE A 170 3.74 -5.57 -9.01
C PHE A 170 2.48 -6.33 -8.60
N ALA A 171 1.76 -6.82 -9.60
CA ALA A 171 0.63 -7.73 -9.41
C ALA A 171 0.80 -8.95 -10.30
N VAL A 172 0.48 -10.13 -9.77
CA VAL A 172 0.35 -11.36 -10.56
C VAL A 172 -1.14 -11.62 -10.76
N TYR A 173 -1.56 -11.65 -12.02
CA TYR A 173 -2.96 -11.84 -12.40
C TYR A 173 -3.20 -13.26 -12.89
N ASN A 174 -4.22 -13.92 -12.35
CA ASN A 174 -4.70 -15.23 -12.78
C ASN A 174 -6.23 -15.21 -12.95
N PRO A 175 -6.74 -15.12 -14.18
CA PRO A 175 -8.18 -15.07 -14.42
C PRO A 175 -8.94 -16.33 -13.98
N GLY A 176 -8.25 -17.45 -13.75
CA GLY A 176 -8.83 -18.69 -13.23
C GLY A 176 -8.99 -18.72 -11.71
N ALA A 177 -8.61 -17.65 -11.02
CA ALA A 177 -8.47 -17.54 -9.58
C ALA A 177 -7.43 -18.50 -8.96
N PHE A 178 -6.84 -18.09 -7.86
CA PHE A 178 -5.82 -18.88 -7.16
C PHE A 178 -6.42 -19.90 -6.18
N GLY A 179 -7.69 -19.74 -5.79
CA GLY A 179 -8.34 -20.54 -4.76
C GLY A 179 -8.13 -19.96 -3.37
N LYS A 180 -7.74 -20.81 -2.40
CA LYS A 180 -7.29 -20.35 -1.08
C LYS A 180 -5.83 -19.96 -1.18
N GLU A 181 -5.56 -18.69 -1.07
CA GLU A 181 -4.25 -18.12 -1.32
C GLU A 181 -3.68 -17.40 -0.11
N ALA A 182 -2.36 -17.31 -0.13
CA ALA A 182 -1.59 -16.48 0.76
C ALA A 182 -0.64 -15.60 -0.07
N VAL A 183 -0.46 -14.37 0.35
CA VAL A 183 0.49 -13.43 -0.23
C VAL A 183 1.34 -12.82 0.88
N ALA A 184 2.65 -12.81 0.68
CA ALA A 184 3.60 -12.38 1.69
C ALA A 184 4.74 -11.56 1.10
N GLY A 185 5.36 -10.76 1.95
CA GLY A 185 6.59 -10.05 1.68
C GLY A 185 7.16 -9.43 2.95
N SER A 186 8.38 -8.91 2.86
CA SER A 186 9.01 -8.20 3.96
C SER A 186 9.47 -6.84 3.52
N VAL A 187 9.10 -5.82 4.28
CA VAL A 187 9.44 -4.42 4.03
C VAL A 187 10.40 -3.90 5.08
N VAL A 188 11.32 -3.04 4.68
CA VAL A 188 11.99 -2.12 5.61
C VAL A 188 11.21 -0.81 5.60
N VAL A 189 10.58 -0.50 6.72
CA VAL A 189 9.75 0.70 6.88
C VAL A 189 10.60 1.95 6.62
N PRO A 190 10.28 2.78 5.64
CA PRO A 190 11.11 3.93 5.32
C PRO A 190 10.93 5.06 6.33
N VAL A 191 11.86 6.01 6.31
CA VAL A 191 11.66 7.30 6.96
C VAL A 191 10.68 8.12 6.12
N ALA A 192 9.52 8.44 6.69
CA ALA A 192 8.55 9.32 6.06
C ALA A 192 9.08 10.76 6.03
N ARG A 193 9.29 11.32 4.85
CA ARG A 193 9.81 12.69 4.66
C ARG A 193 8.81 13.53 3.88
N ASP A 194 8.71 14.78 4.26
CA ASP A 194 7.99 15.77 3.48
C ASP A 194 8.74 16.04 2.16
N PRO A 195 8.12 15.83 0.98
CA PRO A 195 8.74 16.11 -0.31
C PRO A 195 8.89 17.60 -0.60
N PHE A 196 8.17 18.47 0.10
CA PHE A 196 8.15 19.91 -0.14
C PHE A 196 9.29 20.66 0.56
N GLY A 197 10.05 20.00 1.44
CA GLY A 197 11.20 20.55 2.12
C GLY A 197 10.82 21.48 3.27
N GLN A 198 11.60 22.56 3.46
CA GLN A 198 11.35 23.47 4.57
C GLN A 198 10.00 24.13 4.45
N CYS A 199 9.30 24.24 5.57
CA CYS A 199 7.98 24.74 5.75
C CYS A 199 7.55 25.79 4.69
N PRO A 200 6.67 25.44 3.79
CA PRO A 200 6.12 26.39 2.85
C PRO A 200 5.24 27.40 3.62
N SER A 201 5.14 28.60 3.11
CA SER A 201 4.26 29.64 3.67
C SER A 201 2.77 29.30 3.58
N LYS A 202 2.41 28.00 3.44
CA LYS A 202 1.07 27.36 3.40
C LYS A 202 0.70 26.74 2.04
N PRO A 203 -0.14 25.69 2.03
CA PRO A 203 -0.76 25.03 3.17
C PRO A 203 0.14 23.92 3.75
N LEU A 204 -0.13 23.53 4.99
CA LEU A 204 0.38 22.32 5.62
C LEU A 204 -0.24 21.13 4.88
N TYR A 205 0.57 20.26 4.32
CA TYR A 205 0.11 19.05 3.70
C TYR A 205 0.59 17.86 4.50
N ASP A 206 -0.34 16.99 4.82
CA ASP A 206 0.01 15.66 5.26
C ASP A 206 0.47 14.86 4.04
N VAL A 207 1.54 14.10 4.21
CA VAL A 207 2.09 13.22 3.19
C VAL A 207 2.00 11.79 3.68
N TRP A 208 1.54 10.90 2.83
CA TRP A 208 1.17 9.55 3.20
C TRP A 208 1.85 8.54 2.29
N SER A 209 2.27 7.42 2.86
CA SER A 209 2.67 6.27 2.07
C SER A 209 2.32 4.98 2.81
N SER A 210 1.90 3.99 2.07
CA SER A 210 1.56 2.69 2.61
C SER A 210 2.25 1.59 1.80
N TYR A 211 2.65 0.53 2.48
CA TYR A 211 3.38 -0.61 1.93
C TYR A 211 2.66 -1.88 2.34
N TRP A 212 2.11 -2.61 1.37
CA TRP A 212 1.18 -3.67 1.67
C TRP A 212 1.22 -4.85 0.69
N VAL A 213 0.66 -5.96 1.12
CA VAL A 213 0.33 -7.12 0.29
C VAL A 213 -1.18 -7.26 0.21
N GLY A 214 -1.69 -7.71 -0.94
CA GLY A 214 -3.12 -7.80 -1.18
C GLY A 214 -3.54 -8.96 -2.07
N ILE A 215 -4.82 -9.28 -1.99
CA ILE A 215 -5.51 -10.25 -2.84
C ILE A 215 -6.69 -9.54 -3.48
N ASP A 216 -6.79 -9.56 -4.81
CA ASP A 216 -7.71 -8.80 -5.65
C ASP A 216 -7.41 -7.28 -5.70
N GLY A 217 -8.21 -6.51 -6.48
CA GLY A 217 -8.07 -5.05 -6.61
C GLY A 217 -7.39 -4.58 -7.90
N LEU A 218 -6.67 -5.47 -8.62
CA LEU A 218 -6.05 -5.08 -9.88
C LEU A 218 -7.09 -4.80 -10.98
N THR A 219 -8.12 -5.64 -11.08
CA THR A 219 -9.14 -5.61 -12.13
C THR A 219 -10.57 -5.64 -11.60
N ASN A 220 -10.76 -5.67 -10.30
CA ASN A 220 -12.07 -5.72 -9.65
C ASN A 220 -12.13 -4.77 -8.44
N ASN A 221 -13.31 -4.66 -7.81
CA ASN A 221 -13.57 -3.77 -6.68
C ASN A 221 -13.57 -4.50 -5.32
N ALA A 222 -12.98 -5.68 -5.24
CA ALA A 222 -12.69 -6.36 -3.99
C ALA A 222 -11.18 -6.24 -3.74
N LEU A 223 -10.78 -6.10 -2.49
CA LEU A 223 -9.37 -6.09 -2.11
C LEU A 223 -9.26 -6.45 -0.63
N PHE A 224 -8.53 -7.51 -0.35
CA PHE A 224 -8.22 -8.00 1.00
C PHE A 224 -6.73 -7.78 1.26
N GLN A 225 -6.40 -6.84 2.15
CA GLN A 225 -5.03 -6.33 2.26
C GLN A 225 -4.63 -5.97 3.68
N ASN A 226 -3.33 -6.03 3.94
CA ASN A 226 -2.71 -5.50 5.16
C ASN A 226 -1.31 -4.96 4.87
N GLY A 227 -0.92 -3.99 5.66
CA GLY A 227 0.34 -3.29 5.43
C GLY A 227 0.85 -2.54 6.63
N VAL A 228 1.77 -1.64 6.33
CA VAL A 228 2.29 -0.61 7.24
C VAL A 228 2.22 0.73 6.56
N GLU A 229 1.92 1.77 7.32
CA GLU A 229 1.98 3.17 6.91
C GLU A 229 3.26 3.81 7.38
N ALA A 230 3.72 4.79 6.60
CA ALA A 230 4.80 5.69 6.93
C ALA A 230 4.41 7.10 6.46
N ASP A 231 3.88 7.88 7.37
CA ASP A 231 3.25 9.16 7.10
C ASP A 231 4.07 10.31 7.70
N GLY A 232 4.06 11.44 7.04
CA GLY A 232 4.78 12.63 7.44
C GLY A 232 3.85 13.83 7.58
N TYR A 233 4.14 14.66 8.57
CA TYR A 233 3.45 15.91 8.82
C TYR A 233 4.46 16.99 9.13
N ASN A 234 4.31 18.17 8.54
CA ASN A 234 5.17 19.32 8.79
C ASN A 234 4.31 20.56 9.05
N ASP A 235 4.34 21.07 10.27
CA ASP A 235 3.55 22.23 10.72
C ASP A 235 4.38 23.49 10.90
N CYS A 236 5.59 23.57 10.33
CA CYS A 236 6.53 24.66 10.48
C CYS A 236 7.12 24.85 11.90
N SER A 237 6.60 24.18 12.90
CA SER A 237 7.21 24.08 14.22
C SER A 237 8.08 22.84 14.36
N GLY A 238 7.83 21.83 13.52
CA GLY A 238 8.58 20.59 13.46
C GLY A 238 8.07 19.67 12.36
N SER A 239 8.84 18.63 12.08
CA SER A 239 8.47 17.53 11.22
C SER A 239 8.14 16.34 12.10
N TYR A 240 6.96 15.79 11.92
CA TYR A 240 6.45 14.65 12.66
C TYR A 240 6.28 13.48 11.72
N GLN A 241 6.44 12.27 12.26
CA GLN A 241 6.26 11.04 11.51
C GLN A 241 5.32 10.12 12.29
N TYR A 242 4.46 9.45 11.56
CA TYR A 242 3.55 8.47 12.09
C TYR A 242 3.73 7.14 11.37
N TYR A 243 3.69 6.05 12.10
CA TYR A 243 3.83 4.70 11.59
C TYR A 243 2.81 3.78 12.24
N ALA A 244 2.13 2.96 11.46
CA ALA A 244 1.17 1.99 11.98
C ALA A 244 1.13 0.73 11.11
N ALA A 245 0.79 -0.40 11.72
CA ALA A 245 0.27 -1.55 11.00
C ALA A 245 -1.24 -1.39 10.80
N TRP A 246 -1.79 -1.85 9.69
CA TRP A 246 -3.20 -1.68 9.35
C TRP A 246 -3.76 -2.85 8.56
N ILE A 247 -5.09 -2.99 8.59
CA ILE A 247 -5.87 -3.92 7.77
C ILE A 247 -6.99 -3.19 7.05
N GLU A 248 -7.38 -3.72 5.90
CA GLU A 248 -8.56 -3.25 5.18
C GLU A 248 -9.16 -4.35 4.32
N TRP A 249 -10.47 -4.32 4.16
CA TRP A 249 -11.21 -5.16 3.23
C TRP A 249 -12.21 -4.29 2.47
N ILE A 250 -11.90 -3.94 1.23
CA ILE A 250 -12.66 -3.00 0.41
C ILE A 250 -14.07 -3.56 0.06
N PRO A 251 -15.12 -2.70 0.16
CA PRO A 251 -15.14 -1.25 0.33
C PRO A 251 -15.18 -0.75 1.79
N GLY A 252 -14.92 -1.61 2.76
CA GLY A 252 -14.82 -1.17 4.17
C GLY A 252 -13.62 -0.24 4.39
N PRO A 253 -13.60 0.47 5.51
CA PRO A 253 -12.50 1.39 5.84
C PRO A 253 -11.28 0.67 6.38
N GLU A 254 -10.16 1.36 6.38
CA GLU A 254 -8.95 0.95 7.10
C GLU A 254 -9.19 0.86 8.62
N PHE A 255 -8.51 -0.10 9.24
CA PHE A 255 -8.36 -0.20 10.70
C PHE A 255 -6.88 -0.31 11.07
N ARG A 256 -6.39 0.65 11.83
CA ARG A 256 -5.03 0.67 12.38
C ARG A 256 -4.89 -0.20 13.62
N VAL A 257 -3.73 -0.80 13.79
CA VAL A 257 -3.35 -1.53 15.01
C VAL A 257 -2.60 -0.57 15.94
N THR A 258 -3.27 -0.06 16.97
CA THR A 258 -2.76 1.05 17.78
C THR A 258 -1.76 0.64 18.85
N ASN A 259 -1.66 -0.64 19.19
CA ASN A 259 -0.81 -1.17 20.26
C ASN A 259 0.33 -2.09 19.78
N ALA A 260 0.62 -2.07 18.47
CA ALA A 260 1.75 -2.77 17.87
C ALA A 260 2.70 -1.73 17.26
N PRO A 261 3.80 -1.35 17.93
CA PRO A 261 4.64 -0.24 17.50
C PRO A 261 5.35 -0.55 16.18
N VAL A 262 5.34 0.42 15.28
CA VAL A 262 6.07 0.42 14.02
C VAL A 262 6.95 1.66 13.99
N ASN A 263 8.21 1.53 13.55
CA ASN A 263 9.14 2.65 13.43
C ASN A 263 9.89 2.59 12.09
N ALA A 264 10.40 3.72 11.67
CA ALA A 264 11.35 3.75 10.54
C ALA A 264 12.53 2.81 10.78
N GLY A 265 12.90 2.06 9.75
CA GLY A 265 13.96 1.06 9.80
C GLY A 265 13.53 -0.32 10.30
N ASP A 266 12.31 -0.49 10.76
CA ASP A 266 11.80 -1.81 11.15
C ASP A 266 11.75 -2.75 9.94
N TYR A 267 12.23 -3.99 10.14
CA TYR A 267 12.06 -5.07 9.19
C TYR A 267 10.82 -5.88 9.58
N ILE A 268 9.79 -5.77 8.75
CA ILE A 268 8.47 -6.35 9.03
C ILE A 268 8.09 -7.34 7.94
N PHE A 269 7.83 -8.59 8.34
CA PHE A 269 7.16 -9.57 7.52
C PHE A 269 5.66 -9.34 7.57
N ILE A 270 5.03 -9.31 6.40
CA ILE A 270 3.60 -9.11 6.23
C ILE A 270 3.05 -10.26 5.41
N GLU A 271 1.96 -10.87 5.86
CA GLU A 271 1.25 -11.91 5.10
C GLU A 271 -0.25 -11.78 5.33
N ASN A 272 -1.03 -12.01 4.29
CA ASN A 272 -2.45 -12.31 4.44
C ASN A 272 -2.79 -13.60 3.72
N TRP A 273 -3.82 -14.26 4.19
CA TRP A 273 -4.33 -15.48 3.56
C TRP A 273 -5.83 -15.60 3.71
N THR A 274 -6.47 -16.20 2.72
CA THR A 274 -7.91 -16.42 2.69
C THR A 274 -8.24 -17.81 3.20
N THR A 275 -9.30 -17.93 3.98
CA THR A 275 -9.86 -19.24 4.38
C THR A 275 -11.11 -19.58 3.58
N SER A 276 -11.75 -18.56 3.01
CA SER A 276 -12.82 -18.64 2.02
C SER A 276 -12.88 -17.34 1.21
N THR A 277 -13.81 -17.18 0.30
CA THR A 277 -14.03 -15.91 -0.43
C THR A 277 -14.50 -14.77 0.48
N THR A 278 -14.92 -15.08 1.71
CA THR A 278 -15.45 -14.09 2.66
C THR A 278 -14.78 -14.11 4.03
N THR A 279 -13.76 -14.93 4.21
CA THR A 279 -13.01 -15.02 5.48
C THR A 279 -11.53 -15.15 5.23
N GLY A 280 -10.71 -14.51 6.07
CA GLY A 280 -9.27 -14.53 5.96
C GLY A 280 -8.59 -14.00 7.22
N CYS A 281 -7.26 -14.06 7.21
CA CYS A 281 -6.42 -13.58 8.30
C CYS A 281 -5.28 -12.72 7.78
N PHE A 282 -4.86 -11.79 8.60
CA PHE A 282 -3.74 -10.87 8.42
C PHE A 282 -2.68 -11.15 9.47
N TYR A 283 -1.43 -11.08 9.10
CA TYR A 283 -0.30 -11.33 9.98
C TYR A 283 0.80 -10.29 9.78
N TRP A 284 1.44 -9.90 10.89
CA TRP A 284 2.70 -9.17 10.91
C TRP A 284 3.68 -9.87 11.85
N GLY A 285 4.93 -9.93 11.43
CA GLY A 285 6.06 -10.29 12.27
C GLY A 285 7.09 -9.17 12.22
N ASN A 286 7.10 -8.27 13.20
CA ASN A 286 8.13 -7.23 13.29
C ASN A 286 9.39 -7.84 13.91
N VAL A 287 10.33 -8.18 13.04
CA VAL A 287 11.59 -8.82 13.45
C VAL A 287 12.47 -7.85 14.23
N SER A 288 12.41 -6.56 13.92
CA SER A 288 13.21 -5.52 14.61
C SER A 288 12.71 -5.27 16.03
N GLN A 289 11.40 -5.19 16.23
CA GLN A 289 10.76 -4.92 17.52
C GLN A 289 10.39 -6.20 18.29
N GLN A 290 10.58 -7.38 17.67
CA GLN A 290 10.28 -8.69 18.27
C GLN A 290 8.82 -8.84 18.74
N TRP A 291 7.86 -8.40 17.91
CA TRP A 291 6.44 -8.67 18.12
C TRP A 291 5.79 -9.28 16.88
N ALA A 292 4.75 -10.08 17.10
CA ALA A 292 3.90 -10.58 16.03
C ALA A 292 2.43 -10.45 16.40
N ALA A 293 1.59 -10.25 15.39
CA ALA A 293 0.15 -10.11 15.58
C ALA A 293 -0.61 -10.82 14.45
N THR A 294 -1.78 -11.35 14.79
CA THR A 294 -2.72 -11.96 13.85
C THR A 294 -4.09 -11.38 14.07
N ILE A 295 -4.77 -11.06 12.97
CA ILE A 295 -6.18 -10.67 12.97
C ILE A 295 -6.90 -11.54 11.96
N CYS A 296 -7.91 -12.28 12.40
CA CYS A 296 -8.79 -13.03 11.52
C CYS A 296 -10.17 -12.39 11.51
N THR A 297 -10.85 -12.42 10.35
CA THR A 297 -12.09 -11.69 10.16
C THR A 297 -12.91 -12.24 8.98
N SER A 298 -14.07 -11.64 8.79
CA SER A 298 -14.90 -11.84 7.60
C SER A 298 -15.11 -10.54 6.83
N ALA A 299 -15.41 -10.64 5.55
CA ALA A 299 -15.77 -9.50 4.71
C ALA A 299 -16.92 -8.68 5.34
N ASN A 300 -17.95 -9.37 5.86
CA ASN A 300 -19.07 -8.69 6.52
C ASN A 300 -18.67 -7.89 7.76
N ALA A 301 -17.66 -8.34 8.52
CA ALA A 301 -17.21 -7.66 9.74
C ALA A 301 -16.49 -6.35 9.43
N LEU A 302 -15.72 -6.31 8.34
CA LEU A 302 -14.99 -5.11 7.90
C LEU A 302 -15.73 -4.30 6.83
N GLY A 303 -16.91 -4.74 6.38
CA GLY A 303 -17.68 -4.06 5.31
C GLY A 303 -17.15 -4.35 3.90
N GLY A 304 -16.38 -5.43 3.73
CA GLY A 304 -15.74 -5.80 2.47
C GLY A 304 -16.64 -6.64 1.55
N ASN A 305 -16.24 -6.70 0.28
CA ASN A 305 -16.84 -7.57 -0.72
C ASN A 305 -16.20 -8.98 -0.69
N PRO A 306 -16.91 -10.03 -1.09
CA PRO A 306 -16.28 -11.32 -1.34
C PRO A 306 -15.14 -11.19 -2.35
N ILE A 307 -14.00 -11.79 -2.06
CA ILE A 307 -12.86 -11.83 -2.99
C ILE A 307 -13.05 -12.91 -4.04
N THR A 308 -12.46 -12.69 -5.20
CA THR A 308 -12.43 -13.66 -6.31
C THR A 308 -11.09 -14.40 -6.38
N GLY A 309 -10.02 -13.82 -5.81
CA GLY A 309 -8.68 -14.38 -5.83
C GLY A 309 -8.08 -14.41 -7.23
N THR A 310 -8.30 -13.37 -8.02
CA THR A 310 -7.79 -13.30 -9.39
C THR A 310 -6.47 -12.54 -9.51
N SER A 311 -6.05 -11.85 -8.47
CA SER A 311 -4.74 -11.20 -8.43
C SER A 311 -4.15 -11.20 -7.03
N VAL A 312 -2.83 -11.09 -6.95
CA VAL A 312 -2.04 -10.91 -5.74
C VAL A 312 -1.03 -9.81 -5.97
N GLU A 313 -0.81 -8.96 -4.95
CA GLU A 313 -0.10 -7.70 -5.11
C GLU A 313 0.93 -7.43 -4.01
N TRP A 314 1.99 -6.67 -4.40
CA TRP A 314 3.01 -6.06 -3.54
C TRP A 314 3.12 -4.59 -3.94
N ILE A 315 2.63 -3.70 -3.09
CA ILE A 315 2.36 -2.31 -3.47
C ILE A 315 2.97 -1.31 -2.48
N SER A 316 3.49 -0.21 -3.03
CA SER A 316 3.63 1.09 -2.39
C SER A 316 2.50 1.99 -2.87
N GLU A 317 1.80 2.65 -1.98
CA GLU A 317 0.59 3.40 -2.30
C GLU A 317 0.58 4.78 -1.66
N ARG A 318 -0.06 5.75 -2.36
CA ARG A 318 -0.64 6.95 -1.75
C ARG A 318 -2.13 6.70 -1.49
N PRO A 319 -2.58 6.66 -0.23
CA PRO A 319 -3.96 6.33 0.09
C PRO A 319 -4.95 7.44 -0.29
N TYR A 320 -6.23 7.10 -0.31
CA TYR A 320 -7.32 8.06 -0.47
C TYR A 320 -7.68 8.66 0.89
N THR A 321 -7.51 9.98 1.04
CA THR A 321 -7.84 10.76 2.26
C THR A 321 -9.00 11.72 2.05
N GLY A 322 -9.37 11.98 0.80
CA GLY A 322 -10.40 12.95 0.44
C GLY A 322 -9.93 14.41 0.47
N GLU A 323 -8.66 14.68 0.75
CA GLU A 323 -8.16 16.04 1.01
C GLU A 323 -7.73 16.81 -0.25
N HIS A 324 -7.47 16.12 -1.37
CA HIS A 324 -6.99 16.71 -2.62
C HIS A 324 -8.00 16.58 -3.76
N ALA A 325 -7.72 17.19 -4.91
CA ALA A 325 -8.64 17.21 -6.05
C ALA A 325 -9.03 15.81 -6.55
N SER A 326 -8.07 14.88 -6.55
CA SER A 326 -8.33 13.46 -6.84
C SER A 326 -8.83 12.68 -5.63
N GLY A 327 -8.74 13.24 -4.44
CA GLY A 327 -8.95 12.58 -3.16
C GLY A 327 -7.75 11.77 -2.66
N PHE A 328 -6.69 11.58 -3.47
CA PHE A 328 -5.49 10.87 -3.05
C PHE A 328 -4.49 11.79 -2.36
N ALA A 329 -3.89 11.29 -1.28
CA ALA A 329 -2.87 12.02 -0.52
C ALA A 329 -1.62 12.34 -1.35
N TYR A 330 -0.81 13.27 -0.89
CA TYR A 330 0.55 13.40 -1.39
C TYR A 330 1.41 12.23 -0.90
N LEU A 331 2.26 11.72 -1.77
CA LEU A 331 3.17 10.62 -1.42
C LEU A 331 4.34 11.16 -0.59
N THR A 332 4.73 10.45 0.49
CA THR A 332 5.94 10.77 1.24
C THR A 332 7.18 10.64 0.36
N ASN A 333 8.21 11.44 0.62
CA ASN A 333 9.53 11.22 0.05
C ASN A 333 10.25 10.14 0.87
N TYR A 334 10.24 8.91 0.38
CA TYR A 334 10.91 7.78 1.01
C TYR A 334 12.26 7.42 0.34
N VAL A 335 12.63 8.09 -0.74
CA VAL A 335 13.84 7.83 -1.56
C VAL A 335 13.79 6.44 -2.19
N THR A 336 13.92 5.41 -1.39
CA THR A 336 13.87 4.00 -1.83
C THR A 336 13.34 3.14 -0.70
N VAL A 337 12.42 2.24 -1.04
CA VAL A 337 11.92 1.21 -0.12
C VAL A 337 12.27 -0.16 -0.65
N PRO A 338 13.12 -0.90 0.06
CA PRO A 338 13.38 -2.30 -0.26
C PRO A 338 12.24 -3.18 0.27
N TRP A 339 11.82 -4.08 -0.61
CA TRP A 339 10.83 -5.10 -0.31
C TRP A 339 11.41 -6.44 -0.72
N TRP A 340 11.53 -7.36 0.21
CA TRP A 340 12.17 -8.66 -0.03
C TRP A 340 11.23 -9.82 0.23
N GLN A 341 11.59 -10.97 -0.36
CA GLN A 341 10.93 -12.23 -0.11
C GLN A 341 9.42 -12.15 -0.42
N SER A 342 9.11 -11.47 -1.54
CA SER A 342 7.76 -11.36 -2.08
C SER A 342 7.35 -12.66 -2.74
N TYR A 343 6.28 -13.29 -2.26
CA TYR A 343 5.73 -14.51 -2.83
C TYR A 343 4.24 -14.62 -2.57
N ALA A 344 3.57 -15.38 -3.43
CA ALA A 344 2.19 -15.81 -3.24
C ALA A 344 2.03 -17.28 -3.60
N TYR A 345 1.06 -17.96 -3.01
CA TYR A 345 0.84 -19.38 -3.25
C TYR A 345 -0.57 -19.84 -2.85
N ASN A 346 -1.04 -20.87 -3.55
CA ASN A 346 -2.23 -21.60 -3.12
C ASN A 346 -1.83 -22.66 -2.08
N TYR A 347 -2.07 -22.40 -0.82
CA TYR A 347 -1.59 -23.22 0.29
C TYR A 347 -2.43 -24.50 0.52
N THR A 348 -3.56 -24.66 -0.17
CA THR A 348 -4.41 -25.85 -0.06
C THR A 348 -4.16 -26.88 -1.16
N SER A 349 -3.35 -26.53 -2.16
CA SER A 349 -2.94 -27.45 -3.20
C SER A 349 -1.96 -28.49 -2.66
N ALA A 350 -2.10 -29.73 -3.08
CA ALA A 350 -1.13 -30.79 -2.78
C ALA A 350 0.27 -30.48 -3.35
N ASN A 351 0.30 -29.70 -4.42
CA ASN A 351 1.52 -29.17 -5.05
C ASN A 351 1.34 -27.67 -5.25
N PRO A 352 1.59 -26.83 -4.23
CA PRO A 352 1.36 -25.41 -4.33
C PRO A 352 2.29 -24.79 -5.38
N THR A 353 1.70 -24.10 -6.34
CA THR A 353 2.47 -23.23 -7.22
C THR A 353 2.78 -21.97 -6.45
N ILE A 354 4.05 -21.60 -6.43
CA ILE A 354 4.50 -20.36 -5.80
C ILE A 354 4.82 -19.35 -6.89
N TYR A 355 4.28 -18.16 -6.71
CA TYR A 355 4.46 -17.03 -7.61
C TYR A 355 5.39 -16.02 -6.95
N TYR A 356 6.43 -15.63 -7.67
CA TYR A 356 7.29 -14.51 -7.31
C TYR A 356 7.13 -13.41 -8.35
N PRO A 357 7.24 -12.15 -7.99
CA PRO A 357 7.18 -11.07 -8.98
C PRO A 357 8.16 -11.27 -10.15
N GLY A 358 9.41 -11.64 -9.86
CA GLY A 358 10.45 -11.79 -10.89
C GLY A 358 10.45 -13.13 -11.65
N SER A 359 9.57 -14.06 -11.32
CA SER A 359 9.44 -15.36 -12.03
C SER A 359 7.97 -15.76 -12.22
N ALA A 360 7.07 -14.80 -12.24
CA ALA A 360 5.67 -15.04 -12.56
C ALA A 360 5.54 -15.66 -13.96
N PRO A 361 4.53 -16.52 -14.21
CA PRO A 361 4.29 -17.08 -15.53
C PRO A 361 4.14 -15.96 -16.57
N ALA A 362 4.64 -16.23 -17.78
CA ALA A 362 4.51 -15.27 -18.88
C ALA A 362 3.04 -14.89 -19.10
N GLY A 363 2.79 -13.60 -19.27
CA GLY A 363 1.44 -13.10 -19.47
C GLY A 363 0.61 -12.88 -18.18
N THR A 364 1.23 -12.97 -16.99
CA THR A 364 0.51 -12.80 -15.72
C THR A 364 1.04 -11.64 -14.87
N LEU A 365 2.27 -11.19 -15.09
CA LEU A 365 2.87 -10.12 -14.29
C LEU A 365 2.51 -8.73 -14.83
N TYR A 366 1.99 -7.90 -13.97
CA TYR A 366 1.71 -6.48 -14.22
C TYR A 366 2.66 -5.62 -13.41
N LEU A 367 3.31 -4.66 -14.07
CA LEU A 367 4.02 -3.56 -13.43
C LEU A 367 3.08 -2.36 -13.36
N VAL A 368 2.90 -1.82 -12.18
CA VAL A 368 2.10 -0.62 -11.92
C VAL A 368 3.02 0.48 -11.41
N TYR A 369 2.94 1.68 -11.99
CA TYR A 369 3.68 2.86 -11.52
C TYR A 369 2.72 3.96 -11.10
N ALA A 370 3.08 4.73 -10.07
CA ALA A 370 2.22 5.78 -9.55
C ALA A 370 2.51 7.13 -10.24
N VAL A 371 1.44 7.86 -10.52
CA VAL A 371 1.47 9.23 -11.02
C VAL A 371 0.67 10.16 -10.11
N ASP A 372 1.01 11.45 -10.14
CA ASP A 372 0.23 12.51 -9.51
C ASP A 372 -1.03 12.87 -10.33
N ASP A 373 -1.81 13.82 -9.83
CA ASP A 373 -3.05 14.29 -10.46
C ASP A 373 -2.83 14.98 -11.82
N SER A 374 -1.58 15.36 -12.14
CA SER A 374 -1.18 15.93 -13.42
C SER A 374 -0.60 14.91 -14.39
N GLY A 375 -0.50 13.65 -14.00
CA GLY A 375 0.13 12.56 -14.74
C GLY A 375 1.66 12.53 -14.63
N GLY A 376 2.24 13.27 -13.70
CA GLY A 376 3.67 13.23 -13.39
C GLY A 376 4.03 11.94 -12.63
N LEU A 377 5.14 11.28 -13.00
CA LEU A 377 5.61 10.08 -12.29
C LEU A 377 6.04 10.41 -10.86
N ILE A 378 5.48 9.70 -9.87
CA ILE A 378 5.82 9.88 -8.45
C ILE A 378 6.45 8.65 -7.80
N SER A 379 6.14 7.45 -8.28
CA SER A 379 6.78 6.22 -7.79
C SER A 379 6.85 5.16 -8.89
N TYR A 380 7.97 4.44 -8.91
CA TYR A 380 8.20 3.35 -9.85
C TYR A 380 8.84 2.13 -9.17
N PRO A 381 8.33 0.91 -9.40
CA PRO A 381 8.89 -0.31 -8.83
C PRO A 381 9.95 -0.91 -9.77
N TYR A 382 11.02 -1.47 -9.20
CA TYR A 382 12.04 -2.22 -9.90
C TYR A 382 12.17 -3.62 -9.33
N LEU A 383 12.23 -4.63 -10.21
CA LEU A 383 12.63 -5.98 -9.83
C LEU A 383 14.15 -6.03 -9.73
N THR A 384 14.66 -6.46 -8.58
CA THR A 384 16.11 -6.65 -8.35
C THR A 384 16.49 -8.10 -8.18
N GLY A 385 15.52 -9.01 -8.36
CA GLY A 385 15.65 -10.45 -8.25
C GLY A 385 14.29 -11.13 -8.47
N THR A 386 14.20 -12.41 -8.21
CA THR A 386 12.93 -13.14 -8.34
C THR A 386 11.89 -12.72 -7.32
N ASP A 387 12.32 -12.38 -6.11
CA ASP A 387 11.50 -12.12 -4.93
C ASP A 387 11.74 -10.74 -4.30
N SER A 388 12.43 -9.84 -5.01
CA SER A 388 12.86 -8.56 -4.46
C SER A 388 12.41 -7.41 -5.34
N ILE A 389 11.76 -6.44 -4.70
CA ILE A 389 11.24 -5.21 -5.32
C ILE A 389 11.89 -4.03 -4.62
N PHE A 390 12.25 -3.01 -5.38
CA PHE A 390 12.62 -1.71 -4.85
C PHE A 390 11.68 -0.65 -5.40
N PHE A 391 11.05 0.10 -4.52
CA PHE A 391 10.25 1.26 -4.90
C PHE A 391 11.13 2.50 -4.85
N TYR A 392 11.16 3.24 -5.96
CA TYR A 392 11.85 4.51 -6.05
C TYR A 392 10.84 5.64 -6.04
N ASP A 393 11.08 6.61 -5.16
CA ASP A 393 10.34 7.86 -5.13
C ASP A 393 10.95 8.85 -6.12
N TYR A 394 10.09 9.40 -6.96
CA TYR A 394 10.41 10.50 -7.86
C TYR A 394 9.96 11.85 -7.30
N GLY A 395 9.92 12.02 -6.01
CA GLY A 395 9.38 13.05 -5.10
C GLY A 395 9.39 14.52 -5.53
N SER A 396 9.83 14.80 -6.74
CA SER A 396 9.80 16.12 -7.37
C SER A 396 8.53 16.39 -8.18
N ALA A 397 7.62 15.44 -8.27
CA ALA A 397 6.44 15.56 -9.12
C ALA A 397 5.39 16.56 -8.58
N TYR A 398 5.46 16.90 -7.30
CA TYR A 398 4.57 17.89 -6.68
C TYR A 398 4.99 19.34 -6.94
N CYS A 399 5.40 19.61 -8.13
CA CYS A 399 5.72 20.99 -8.53
C CYS A 399 4.46 21.74 -8.87
N ALA A 400 4.44 23.02 -8.57
CA ALA A 400 3.38 23.92 -9.02
C ALA A 400 3.20 23.79 -10.54
N PRO A 401 1.96 23.88 -11.09
CA PRO A 401 1.72 23.84 -12.50
C PRO A 401 2.63 24.82 -13.26
N GLY A 402 3.44 24.33 -14.18
CA GLY A 402 4.41 25.12 -14.96
C GLY A 402 5.83 25.17 -14.43
N ALA A 403 6.15 24.57 -13.28
CA ALA A 403 7.52 24.46 -12.80
C ALA A 403 8.25 23.27 -13.46
N ASN A 404 9.49 23.49 -13.89
CA ASN A 404 10.39 22.40 -14.31
C ASN A 404 10.94 21.68 -13.08
N CYS A 405 10.33 20.56 -12.73
CA CYS A 405 10.78 19.74 -11.63
C CYS A 405 11.90 18.79 -12.10
N THR A 406 13.06 18.95 -11.55
CA THR A 406 14.15 17.98 -11.70
C THR A 406 14.10 16.99 -10.55
N PRO A 407 14.20 15.68 -10.80
CA PRO A 407 14.33 14.70 -9.73
C PRO A 407 15.49 15.11 -8.80
N ARG A 408 15.24 15.18 -7.50
CA ARG A 408 16.30 15.31 -6.51
C ARG A 408 16.72 13.88 -6.14
N TYR A 409 17.84 13.47 -6.66
CA TYR A 409 18.54 12.25 -6.25
C TYR A 409 19.31 12.48 -4.97
#